data_e8e0622ae407c70b3306b1df13d21922
#
_entry.id   e8e0622ae407c70b3306b1df13d21922
#
_cell.length_a   1.000
_cell.length_b   1.000
_cell.length_c   1.000
_cell.angle_alpha   90.00
_cell.angle_beta   90.00
_cell.angle_gamma   90.00
#
_symmetry.space_group_name_H-M   'P 1'
#
loop_
_entity.id
_entity.type
_entity.pdbx_description
1 polymer ?
#
loop_
_entity_poly.entity_id
_entity_poly.type
_entity_poly.pdbx_seq_one_letter_code
_entity_poly.pdbx_strand_id
1 'polypeptide(L)'
;NAACITHRDDLLFRSRVTSAAYENRDNTILHELAHMWFGDLVTMKWWDDLWLNESFAEWASHHCQEKIVEKHGGIDPWVSFANQRKTWGYTQDQLPTIHPIAADMIDLDTVEQNFDGITYAKGASTLKQLVAFVGEDKFLAGVRTYFAQNAFSNTELKDLLHQLQVASGRDLSSFTEQWLRTPGVNTVRPDYDVDEKGNFTRFDIVQTATEKYPTLRTHRLGVGIYTLTDDHLTRTELLDVDIHDERTPIAALVGHSRGDLVLLNDSDLTYAKVRLDDHSMATLIDRIDALSDPLARALCWSSAWDMCRDAEMRAQDYVTLVGKGLPSETDLTAVTALIRQATTAAISYSNAEDRQEVRDRLVAILATGLRDAEPGSDHQVAYANGLA
;
A
#
# COMPACT_ATOMS: atom_id res chain seq x y z
N ASN A 1 -3.78 -18.87 19.59
CA ASN A 1 -4.55 -19.95 20.23
C ASN A 1 -5.84 -19.38 20.82
N ALA A 2 -6.94 -20.12 20.69
CA ALA A 2 -8.25 -19.69 21.17
C ALA A 2 -8.21 -19.22 22.65
N ALA A 3 -8.68 -18.00 22.89
CA ALA A 3 -8.71 -17.33 24.20
C ALA A 3 -7.33 -17.18 24.90
N CYS A 4 -6.21 -17.40 24.20
CA CYS A 4 -4.88 -17.23 24.77
C CYS A 4 -3.91 -16.68 23.71
N ILE A 5 -3.78 -15.37 23.65
CA ILE A 5 -2.85 -14.67 22.74
C ILE A 5 -1.53 -14.50 23.47
N THR A 6 -0.44 -14.94 22.85
CA THR A 6 0.92 -14.71 23.33
C THR A 6 1.64 -13.70 22.43
N HIS A 7 2.38 -12.81 23.05
CA HIS A 7 3.16 -11.80 22.35
C HIS A 7 4.65 -11.92 22.67
N ARG A 8 5.49 -11.43 21.79
CA ARG A 8 6.93 -11.33 22.02
C ARG A 8 7.22 -10.27 23.08
N ASP A 9 8.29 -10.48 23.85
CA ASP A 9 8.69 -9.58 24.95
C ASP A 9 9.11 -8.18 24.44
N ASP A 10 9.52 -8.05 23.19
CA ASP A 10 9.89 -6.76 22.57
C ASP A 10 8.70 -5.81 22.39
N LEU A 11 7.46 -6.31 22.46
CA LEU A 11 6.25 -5.47 22.51
C LEU A 11 5.93 -4.92 23.92
N LEU A 12 6.66 -5.38 24.94
CA LEU A 12 6.59 -4.86 26.31
C LEU A 12 7.65 -3.75 26.49
N PHE A 13 7.31 -2.56 26.08
CA PHE A 13 8.26 -1.43 26.13
C PHE A 13 8.68 -1.09 27.54
N ARG A 14 10.00 -1.10 27.80
CA ARG A 14 10.60 -0.76 29.11
C ARG A 14 11.04 0.70 29.19
N SER A 15 10.95 1.42 28.10
CA SER A 15 11.27 2.85 27.99
C SER A 15 10.32 3.49 26.98
N ARG A 16 10.37 4.82 26.84
CA ARG A 16 9.67 5.51 25.78
C ARG A 16 10.18 5.00 24.42
N VAL A 17 9.25 4.65 23.56
CA VAL A 17 9.47 4.31 22.14
C VAL A 17 8.74 5.30 21.25
N THR A 18 8.93 5.18 19.94
CA THR A 18 8.30 6.05 18.96
C THR A 18 6.79 5.78 18.83
N SER A 19 6.05 6.77 18.35
CA SER A 19 4.61 6.62 18.04
C SER A 19 4.34 5.45 17.08
N ALA A 20 5.18 5.29 16.06
CA ALA A 20 5.10 4.17 15.12
C ALA A 20 5.29 2.80 15.79
N ALA A 21 6.10 2.69 16.85
CA ALA A 21 6.24 1.45 17.61
C ALA A 21 4.99 1.11 18.40
N TYR A 22 4.31 2.12 18.99
CA TYR A 22 3.02 1.92 19.65
C TYR A 22 1.93 1.49 18.65
N GLU A 23 1.84 2.17 17.50
CA GLU A 23 0.90 1.83 16.43
C GLU A 23 1.10 0.38 15.94
N ASN A 24 2.35 -0.03 15.69
CA ASN A 24 2.68 -1.39 15.28
C ASN A 24 2.28 -2.43 16.35
N ARG A 25 2.51 -2.14 17.64
CA ARG A 25 2.05 -3.01 18.73
C ARG A 25 0.53 -3.13 18.75
N ASP A 26 -0.18 -2.02 18.61
CA ASP A 26 -1.64 -2.00 18.65
C ASP A 26 -2.21 -2.75 17.42
N ASN A 27 -1.59 -2.60 16.25
CA ASN A 27 -1.90 -3.39 15.07
C ASN A 27 -1.68 -4.89 15.31
N THR A 28 -0.52 -5.28 15.88
CA THR A 28 -0.22 -6.68 16.22
C THR A 28 -1.28 -7.26 17.17
N ILE A 29 -1.69 -6.51 18.20
CA ILE A 29 -2.74 -6.98 19.12
C ILE A 29 -4.06 -7.24 18.38
N LEU A 30 -4.45 -6.35 17.49
CA LEU A 30 -5.68 -6.50 16.70
C LEU A 30 -5.58 -7.63 15.68
N HIS A 31 -4.40 -7.84 15.08
CA HIS A 31 -4.11 -8.96 14.19
C HIS A 31 -4.32 -10.31 14.91
N GLU A 32 -3.69 -10.47 16.07
CA GLU A 32 -3.85 -11.69 16.87
C GLU A 32 -5.29 -11.87 17.40
N LEU A 33 -5.99 -10.77 17.69
CA LEU A 33 -7.41 -10.83 18.04
C LEU A 33 -8.27 -11.31 16.86
N ALA A 34 -7.96 -10.90 15.64
CA ALA A 34 -8.70 -11.33 14.45
C ALA A 34 -8.60 -12.85 14.22
N HIS A 35 -7.47 -13.45 14.61
CA HIS A 35 -7.29 -14.90 14.55
C HIS A 35 -8.27 -15.67 15.43
N MET A 36 -8.92 -15.05 16.43
CA MET A 36 -10.01 -15.69 17.19
C MET A 36 -11.17 -16.13 16.31
N TRP A 37 -11.36 -15.48 15.17
CA TRP A 37 -12.34 -15.83 14.14
C TRP A 37 -11.72 -16.59 12.98
N PHE A 38 -10.71 -15.99 12.35
CA PHE A 38 -9.97 -16.59 11.23
C PHE A 38 -8.73 -17.33 11.77
N GLY A 39 -8.84 -18.61 11.96
CA GLY A 39 -7.83 -19.49 12.53
C GLY A 39 -8.35 -20.32 13.67
N ASP A 40 -9.00 -19.72 14.69
CA ASP A 40 -9.48 -20.42 15.88
C ASP A 40 -10.93 -20.89 15.74
N LEU A 41 -11.88 -19.98 15.44
CA LEU A 41 -13.29 -20.33 15.29
C LEU A 41 -13.54 -21.16 14.02
N VAL A 42 -12.93 -20.72 12.91
CA VAL A 42 -12.94 -21.40 11.62
C VAL A 42 -11.50 -21.51 11.14
N THR A 43 -11.03 -22.73 10.95
CA THR A 43 -9.65 -23.03 10.54
C THR A 43 -9.63 -23.49 9.08
N MET A 44 -8.59 -23.13 8.32
CA MET A 44 -8.36 -23.70 7.00
C MET A 44 -8.22 -25.21 7.05
N LYS A 45 -8.62 -25.92 5.99
CA LYS A 45 -8.43 -27.38 5.88
C LYS A 45 -6.98 -27.78 5.71
N TRP A 46 -6.22 -26.97 4.97
CA TRP A 46 -4.81 -27.18 4.70
C TRP A 46 -4.07 -25.84 4.55
N TRP A 47 -2.77 -25.89 4.53
CA TRP A 47 -1.89 -24.73 4.51
C TRP A 47 -1.92 -23.93 3.19
N ASP A 48 -2.43 -24.48 2.10
CA ASP A 48 -2.65 -23.75 0.84
C ASP A 48 -3.59 -22.53 0.99
N ASP A 49 -4.46 -22.59 2.02
CA ASP A 49 -5.30 -21.46 2.43
C ASP A 49 -4.75 -20.67 3.65
N LEU A 50 -3.43 -20.75 3.93
CA LEU A 50 -2.77 -19.98 4.99
C LEU A 50 -3.08 -18.47 4.91
N TRP A 51 -3.11 -17.94 3.71
CA TRP A 51 -3.46 -16.55 3.44
C TRP A 51 -4.85 -16.18 3.98
N LEU A 52 -5.80 -17.10 4.00
CA LEU A 52 -7.16 -16.86 4.51
C LEU A 52 -7.14 -16.48 6.00
N ASN A 53 -6.20 -16.98 6.77
CA ASN A 53 -5.98 -16.57 8.15
C ASN A 53 -5.18 -15.27 8.21
N GLU A 54 -4.00 -15.24 7.61
CA GLU A 54 -3.03 -14.16 7.77
C GLU A 54 -3.41 -12.88 7.04
N SER A 55 -3.82 -12.98 5.77
CA SER A 55 -4.27 -11.81 5.01
C SER A 55 -5.51 -11.19 5.63
N PHE A 56 -6.41 -12.05 6.17
CA PHE A 56 -7.63 -11.56 6.79
C PHE A 56 -7.33 -10.88 8.12
N ALA A 57 -6.47 -11.45 8.96
CA ALA A 57 -6.05 -10.82 10.21
C ALA A 57 -5.32 -9.50 9.96
N GLU A 58 -4.47 -9.43 8.95
CA GLU A 58 -3.77 -8.21 8.55
C GLU A 58 -4.73 -7.12 8.05
N TRP A 59 -5.71 -7.48 7.22
CA TRP A 59 -6.75 -6.53 6.78
C TRP A 59 -7.64 -6.08 7.96
N ALA A 60 -8.08 -7.03 8.78
CA ALA A 60 -9.00 -6.76 9.88
C ALA A 60 -8.37 -5.87 10.96
N SER A 61 -7.08 -6.02 11.25
CA SER A 61 -6.37 -5.18 12.20
C SER A 61 -6.37 -3.72 11.76
N HIS A 62 -6.03 -3.44 10.50
CA HIS A 62 -6.04 -2.08 9.95
C HIS A 62 -7.47 -1.50 9.84
N HIS A 63 -8.43 -2.31 9.40
CA HIS A 63 -9.83 -1.89 9.36
C HIS A 63 -10.38 -1.56 10.76
N CYS A 64 -10.05 -2.35 11.78
CA CYS A 64 -10.44 -2.05 13.15
C CYS A 64 -9.77 -0.78 13.69
N GLN A 65 -8.47 -0.57 13.40
CA GLN A 65 -7.79 0.68 13.76
C GLN A 65 -8.44 1.89 13.08
N GLU A 66 -8.79 1.80 11.78
CA GLU A 66 -9.52 2.84 11.06
C GLU A 66 -10.82 3.22 11.79
N LYS A 67 -11.64 2.23 12.17
CA LYS A 67 -12.89 2.49 12.92
C LYS A 67 -12.64 3.10 14.30
N ILE A 68 -11.53 2.79 14.94
CA ILE A 68 -11.11 3.45 16.20
C ILE A 68 -10.71 4.89 15.94
N VAL A 69 -9.92 5.15 14.89
CA VAL A 69 -9.47 6.49 14.51
C VAL A 69 -10.64 7.39 14.08
N GLU A 70 -11.59 6.87 13.29
CA GLU A 70 -12.82 7.58 12.94
C GLU A 70 -13.58 8.08 14.17
N LYS A 71 -13.59 7.31 15.24
CA LYS A 71 -14.33 7.62 16.47
C LYS A 71 -13.57 8.48 17.47
N HIS A 72 -12.26 8.31 17.56
CA HIS A 72 -11.43 8.89 18.63
C HIS A 72 -10.38 9.87 18.13
N GLY A 73 -10.22 10.00 16.82
CA GLY A 73 -9.12 10.72 16.20
C GLY A 73 -7.83 9.91 16.21
N GLY A 74 -6.86 10.34 15.42
CA GLY A 74 -5.56 9.69 15.27
C GLY A 74 -5.07 9.74 13.83
N ILE A 75 -4.03 8.96 13.53
CA ILE A 75 -3.50 8.80 12.18
C ILE A 75 -4.22 7.64 11.51
N ASP A 76 -4.59 7.81 10.25
CA ASP A 76 -5.18 6.74 9.44
C ASP A 76 -4.21 5.56 9.32
N PRO A 77 -4.56 4.34 9.80
CA PRO A 77 -3.67 3.18 9.76
C PRO A 77 -3.36 2.71 8.33
N TRP A 78 -4.14 3.10 7.34
CA TRP A 78 -3.83 2.81 5.93
C TRP A 78 -2.61 3.59 5.43
N VAL A 79 -2.22 4.69 6.10
CA VAL A 79 -0.96 5.40 5.82
C VAL A 79 0.24 4.53 6.19
N SER A 80 0.26 3.97 7.39
CA SER A 80 1.33 3.06 7.81
C SER A 80 1.32 1.76 7.00
N PHE A 81 0.14 1.25 6.66
CA PHE A 81 -0.01 0.11 5.75
C PHE A 81 0.65 0.37 4.39
N ALA A 82 0.36 1.52 3.76
CA ALA A 82 0.96 1.91 2.49
C ALA A 82 2.49 2.05 2.59
N ASN A 83 2.98 2.73 3.63
CA ASN A 83 4.41 3.01 3.81
C ASN A 83 5.25 1.78 4.15
N GLN A 84 4.71 0.84 4.92
CA GLN A 84 5.45 -0.31 5.46
C GLN A 84 5.00 -1.64 4.86
N ARG A 85 3.72 -1.99 5.01
CA ARG A 85 3.21 -3.32 4.64
C ARG A 85 3.18 -3.51 3.12
N LYS A 86 2.61 -2.56 2.37
CA LYS A 86 2.62 -2.66 0.90
C LYS A 86 4.03 -2.60 0.32
N THR A 87 4.90 -1.78 0.88
CA THR A 87 6.32 -1.74 0.45
C THR A 87 7.00 -3.10 0.66
N TRP A 88 6.71 -3.79 1.77
CA TRP A 88 7.18 -5.17 1.98
C TRP A 88 6.58 -6.13 0.95
N GLY A 89 5.26 -6.07 0.71
CA GLY A 89 4.59 -6.84 -0.32
C GLY A 89 5.19 -6.64 -1.71
N TYR A 90 5.36 -5.40 -2.15
CA TYR A 90 5.99 -5.07 -3.44
C TYR A 90 7.43 -5.56 -3.54
N THR A 91 8.18 -5.56 -2.45
CA THR A 91 9.54 -6.09 -2.44
C THR A 91 9.55 -7.59 -2.67
N GLN A 92 8.73 -8.35 -1.93
CA GLN A 92 8.64 -9.81 -2.03
C GLN A 92 8.07 -10.26 -3.39
N ASP A 93 7.03 -9.58 -3.87
CA ASP A 93 6.32 -9.92 -5.12
C ASP A 93 7.13 -9.61 -6.41
N GLN A 94 8.38 -9.18 -6.27
CA GLN A 94 9.32 -8.93 -7.37
C GLN A 94 10.63 -9.73 -7.22
N LEU A 95 10.73 -10.60 -6.23
CA LEU A 95 11.88 -11.50 -6.05
C LEU A 95 11.74 -12.76 -6.91
N PRO A 96 12.86 -13.50 -7.15
CA PRO A 96 12.80 -14.80 -7.82
C PRO A 96 11.94 -15.84 -7.09
N THR A 97 11.71 -15.66 -5.78
CA THR A 97 10.91 -16.51 -4.89
C THR A 97 9.43 -16.15 -4.86
N ILE A 98 8.97 -15.33 -5.81
CA ILE A 98 7.57 -14.91 -5.93
C ILE A 98 6.63 -16.12 -6.06
N HIS A 99 5.49 -16.03 -5.39
CA HIS A 99 4.43 -17.04 -5.41
C HIS A 99 3.03 -16.37 -5.49
N PRO A 100 1.96 -17.07 -5.85
CA PRO A 100 0.60 -16.56 -5.73
C PRO A 100 0.20 -16.42 -4.25
N ILE A 101 -0.84 -15.63 -3.95
CA ILE A 101 -1.37 -15.52 -2.58
C ILE A 101 -1.84 -16.88 -2.08
N ALA A 102 -2.65 -17.59 -2.87
CA ALA A 102 -3.05 -18.98 -2.62
C ALA A 102 -2.04 -19.91 -3.35
N ALA A 103 -0.99 -20.27 -2.64
CA ALA A 103 0.10 -21.10 -3.16
C ALA A 103 -0.06 -22.57 -2.74
N ASP A 104 0.41 -23.49 -3.57
CA ASP A 104 0.43 -24.91 -3.23
C ASP A 104 1.45 -25.16 -2.13
N MET A 105 1.01 -25.71 -0.99
CA MET A 105 1.85 -26.03 0.17
C MET A 105 2.10 -27.53 0.25
N ILE A 106 3.21 -27.97 -0.33
CA ILE A 106 3.54 -29.40 -0.43
C ILE A 106 4.15 -30.00 0.84
N ASP A 107 4.79 -29.15 1.66
CA ASP A 107 5.45 -29.51 2.91
C ASP A 107 5.56 -28.31 3.86
N LEU A 108 6.08 -28.52 5.06
CA LEU A 108 6.23 -27.47 6.07
C LEU A 108 7.32 -26.46 5.72
N ASP A 109 8.35 -26.85 4.99
CA ASP A 109 9.41 -25.92 4.55
C ASP A 109 8.81 -24.89 3.57
N THR A 110 7.92 -25.34 2.68
CA THR A 110 7.16 -24.45 1.78
C THR A 110 6.24 -23.52 2.58
N VAL A 111 5.56 -24.02 3.60
CA VAL A 111 4.71 -23.20 4.48
C VAL A 111 5.53 -22.11 5.14
N GLU A 112 6.68 -22.42 5.77
CA GLU A 112 7.53 -21.44 6.44
C GLU A 112 7.99 -20.32 5.49
N GLN A 113 8.31 -20.65 4.24
CA GLN A 113 8.74 -19.68 3.23
C GLN A 113 7.61 -18.75 2.78
N ASN A 114 6.35 -19.13 2.97
CA ASN A 114 5.18 -18.34 2.59
C ASN A 114 4.64 -17.44 3.70
N PHE A 115 5.27 -17.40 4.88
CA PHE A 115 5.01 -16.36 5.89
C PHE A 115 5.73 -15.07 5.50
N ASP A 116 5.30 -14.43 4.44
CA ASP A 116 5.98 -13.31 3.82
C ASP A 116 5.04 -12.15 3.42
N GLY A 117 5.61 -11.11 2.80
CA GLY A 117 4.85 -9.93 2.37
C GLY A 117 3.77 -10.21 1.32
N ILE A 118 3.82 -11.35 0.63
CA ILE A 118 2.77 -11.74 -0.33
C ILE A 118 1.56 -12.24 0.46
N THR A 119 1.75 -13.19 1.35
CA THR A 119 0.66 -13.73 2.17
C THR A 119 0.03 -12.66 3.07
N TYR A 120 0.82 -11.82 3.71
CA TYR A 120 0.31 -10.78 4.61
C TYR A 120 -0.16 -9.53 3.85
N ALA A 121 0.75 -8.78 3.26
CA ALA A 121 0.48 -7.42 2.78
C ALA A 121 -0.24 -7.39 1.42
N LYS A 122 0.19 -8.19 0.43
CA LYS A 122 -0.52 -8.30 -0.84
C LYS A 122 -1.90 -8.91 -0.63
N GLY A 123 -1.99 -9.96 0.20
CA GLY A 123 -3.26 -10.59 0.54
C GLY A 123 -4.24 -9.62 1.22
N ALA A 124 -3.80 -8.86 2.22
CA ALA A 124 -4.63 -7.85 2.88
C ALA A 124 -5.06 -6.72 1.94
N SER A 125 -4.14 -6.27 1.05
CA SER A 125 -4.48 -5.27 0.02
C SER A 125 -5.52 -5.82 -0.98
N THR A 126 -5.42 -7.10 -1.33
CA THR A 126 -6.41 -7.79 -2.18
C THR A 126 -7.77 -7.90 -1.48
N LEU A 127 -7.79 -8.16 -0.18
CA LEU A 127 -9.05 -8.13 0.61
C LEU A 127 -9.62 -6.71 0.68
N LYS A 128 -8.81 -5.67 0.87
CA LYS A 128 -9.27 -4.27 0.82
C LYS A 128 -9.94 -3.95 -0.52
N GLN A 129 -9.33 -4.37 -1.62
CA GLN A 129 -9.93 -4.23 -2.95
C GLN A 129 -11.23 -5.02 -3.09
N LEU A 130 -11.28 -6.25 -2.57
CA LEU A 130 -12.50 -7.06 -2.59
C LEU A 130 -13.64 -6.38 -1.82
N VAL A 131 -13.34 -5.79 -0.66
CA VAL A 131 -14.30 -4.99 0.13
C VAL A 131 -14.81 -3.81 -0.71
N ALA A 132 -13.93 -3.05 -1.36
CA ALA A 132 -14.33 -1.94 -2.23
C ALA A 132 -15.15 -2.41 -3.44
N PHE A 133 -14.85 -3.60 -3.98
CA PHE A 133 -15.55 -4.17 -5.13
C PHE A 133 -16.96 -4.67 -4.79
N VAL A 134 -17.16 -5.33 -3.65
CA VAL A 134 -18.48 -5.89 -3.26
C VAL A 134 -19.31 -4.94 -2.39
N GLY A 135 -18.67 -3.98 -1.75
CA GLY A 135 -19.24 -3.07 -0.74
C GLY A 135 -19.08 -3.61 0.67
N GLU A 136 -18.66 -2.75 1.62
CA GLU A 136 -18.32 -3.12 3.00
C GLU A 136 -19.46 -3.86 3.73
N ASP A 137 -20.67 -3.32 3.68
CA ASP A 137 -21.83 -3.94 4.35
C ASP A 137 -22.10 -5.37 3.86
N LYS A 138 -21.98 -5.58 2.54
CA LYS A 138 -22.19 -6.88 1.92
C LYS A 138 -21.05 -7.85 2.23
N PHE A 139 -19.82 -7.34 2.24
CA PHE A 139 -18.65 -8.11 2.65
C PHE A 139 -18.81 -8.60 4.09
N LEU A 140 -19.10 -7.70 5.03
CA LEU A 140 -19.31 -8.06 6.43
C LEU A 140 -20.51 -8.99 6.65
N ALA A 141 -21.59 -8.84 5.85
CA ALA A 141 -22.73 -9.76 5.91
C ALA A 141 -22.34 -11.19 5.45
N GLY A 142 -21.57 -11.28 4.36
CA GLY A 142 -21.05 -12.58 3.87
C GLY A 142 -20.12 -13.24 4.89
N VAL A 143 -19.21 -12.48 5.49
CA VAL A 143 -18.29 -12.96 6.53
C VAL A 143 -19.04 -13.44 7.79
N ARG A 144 -20.06 -12.70 8.24
CA ARG A 144 -20.91 -13.16 9.37
C ARG A 144 -21.60 -14.49 9.07
N THR A 145 -22.11 -14.65 7.85
CA THR A 145 -22.75 -15.90 7.43
C THR A 145 -21.74 -17.05 7.35
N TYR A 146 -20.55 -16.78 6.82
CA TYR A 146 -19.45 -17.74 6.76
C TYR A 146 -19.10 -18.27 8.14
N PHE A 147 -18.90 -17.39 9.13
CA PHE A 147 -18.61 -17.82 10.52
C PHE A 147 -19.77 -18.58 11.16
N ALA A 148 -21.00 -18.09 10.99
CA ALA A 148 -22.17 -18.75 11.59
C ALA A 148 -22.38 -20.18 11.07
N GLN A 149 -22.08 -20.44 9.80
CA GLN A 149 -22.25 -21.74 9.19
C GLN A 149 -21.09 -22.70 9.45
N ASN A 150 -19.88 -22.17 9.67
CA ASN A 150 -18.67 -22.99 9.75
C ASN A 150 -17.99 -22.95 11.12
N ALA A 151 -18.64 -22.40 12.16
CA ALA A 151 -18.07 -22.33 13.50
C ALA A 151 -17.61 -23.70 14.01
N PHE A 152 -16.38 -23.75 14.54
CA PHE A 152 -15.72 -24.96 15.04
C PHE A 152 -15.45 -26.03 13.97
N SER A 153 -15.32 -25.62 12.70
CA SER A 153 -15.00 -26.52 11.59
C SER A 153 -13.86 -25.98 10.73
N ASN A 154 -13.53 -26.74 9.68
CA ASN A 154 -12.49 -26.42 8.72
C ASN A 154 -13.11 -26.07 7.36
N THR A 155 -12.55 -25.07 6.70
CA THR A 155 -13.03 -24.53 5.42
C THR A 155 -11.93 -24.40 4.38
N GLU A 156 -12.34 -24.16 3.15
CA GLU A 156 -11.50 -23.79 2.01
C GLU A 156 -11.92 -22.39 1.52
N LEU A 157 -11.06 -21.74 0.72
CA LEU A 157 -11.34 -20.46 0.08
C LEU A 157 -12.75 -20.38 -0.55
N LYS A 158 -13.17 -21.44 -1.24
CA LYS A 158 -14.49 -21.49 -1.91
C LYS A 158 -15.66 -21.27 -0.95
N ASP A 159 -15.54 -21.68 0.32
CA ASP A 159 -16.61 -21.57 1.31
C ASP A 159 -16.85 -20.10 1.70
N LEU A 160 -15.77 -19.31 1.84
CA LEU A 160 -15.86 -17.86 2.05
C LEU A 160 -16.40 -17.16 0.80
N LEU A 161 -15.80 -17.43 -0.36
CA LEU A 161 -16.21 -16.80 -1.63
C LEU A 161 -17.68 -17.04 -1.94
N HIS A 162 -18.19 -18.24 -1.69
CA HIS A 162 -19.61 -18.55 -1.86
C HIS A 162 -20.49 -17.59 -1.03
N GLN A 163 -20.17 -17.36 0.24
CA GLN A 163 -20.94 -16.46 1.09
C GLN A 163 -20.83 -15.00 0.63
N LEU A 164 -19.67 -14.58 0.16
CA LEU A 164 -19.48 -13.24 -0.41
C LEU A 164 -20.23 -13.04 -1.72
N GLN A 165 -20.26 -14.06 -2.59
CA GLN A 165 -21.07 -14.03 -3.83
C GLN A 165 -22.56 -13.94 -3.52
N VAL A 166 -23.06 -14.73 -2.56
CA VAL A 166 -24.47 -14.70 -2.14
C VAL A 166 -24.83 -13.32 -1.55
N ALA A 167 -23.99 -12.77 -0.67
CA ALA A 167 -24.25 -11.50 -0.01
C ALA A 167 -24.17 -10.31 -0.98
N SER A 168 -23.21 -10.33 -1.91
CA SER A 168 -22.98 -9.23 -2.85
C SER A 168 -23.83 -9.30 -4.13
N GLY A 169 -24.24 -10.51 -4.51
CA GLY A 169 -24.87 -10.78 -5.81
C GLY A 169 -23.89 -10.68 -6.99
N ARG A 170 -22.58 -10.71 -6.75
CA ARG A 170 -21.52 -10.61 -7.76
C ARG A 170 -20.84 -11.95 -7.95
N ASP A 171 -20.46 -12.28 -9.19
CA ASP A 171 -19.55 -13.39 -9.49
C ASP A 171 -18.11 -12.98 -9.15
N LEU A 172 -17.45 -13.76 -8.30
CA LEU A 172 -16.08 -13.55 -7.85
C LEU A 172 -15.08 -14.56 -8.46
N SER A 173 -15.51 -15.36 -9.43
CA SER A 173 -14.66 -16.41 -10.03
C SER A 173 -13.43 -15.83 -10.72
N SER A 174 -13.62 -14.80 -11.55
CA SER A 174 -12.52 -14.12 -12.23
C SER A 174 -11.58 -13.40 -11.26
N PHE A 175 -12.11 -12.81 -10.18
CA PHE A 175 -11.32 -12.17 -9.14
C PHE A 175 -10.39 -13.18 -8.48
N THR A 176 -10.90 -14.37 -8.13
CA THR A 176 -10.12 -15.45 -7.52
C THR A 176 -8.94 -15.86 -8.40
N GLU A 177 -9.18 -16.13 -9.67
CA GLU A 177 -8.13 -16.57 -10.60
C GLU A 177 -7.08 -15.48 -10.80
N GLN A 178 -7.49 -14.24 -11.00
CA GLN A 178 -6.57 -13.14 -11.26
C GLN A 178 -5.75 -12.73 -10.03
N TRP A 179 -6.37 -12.67 -8.85
CA TRP A 179 -5.74 -12.10 -7.67
C TRP A 179 -5.10 -13.11 -6.74
N LEU A 180 -5.77 -14.24 -6.52
CA LEU A 180 -5.30 -15.21 -5.53
C LEU A 180 -4.38 -16.27 -6.13
N ARG A 181 -4.59 -16.66 -7.39
CA ARG A 181 -3.89 -17.79 -8.02
C ARG A 181 -2.77 -17.40 -8.98
N THR A 182 -2.56 -16.12 -9.20
CA THR A 182 -1.47 -15.65 -10.09
C THR A 182 -0.50 -14.75 -9.36
N PRO A 183 0.82 -14.99 -9.50
CA PRO A 183 1.85 -14.14 -8.92
C PRO A 183 2.06 -12.85 -9.74
N GLY A 184 2.80 -11.90 -9.20
CA GLY A 184 3.21 -10.67 -9.85
C GLY A 184 2.29 -9.48 -9.55
N VAL A 185 2.82 -8.29 -9.82
CA VAL A 185 2.18 -7.01 -9.62
C VAL A 185 2.01 -6.29 -10.96
N ASN A 186 0.84 -5.71 -11.20
CA ASN A 186 0.61 -4.87 -12.36
C ASN A 186 1.15 -3.45 -12.14
N THR A 187 1.49 -2.79 -13.23
CA THR A 187 1.80 -1.36 -13.24
C THR A 187 0.66 -0.62 -13.93
N VAL A 188 0.18 0.47 -13.34
CA VAL A 188 -0.87 1.32 -13.89
C VAL A 188 -0.34 2.73 -14.08
N ARG A 189 -0.71 3.35 -15.21
CA ARG A 189 -0.32 4.73 -15.54
C ARG A 189 -1.46 5.48 -16.22
N PRO A 190 -1.62 6.80 -16.00
CA PRO A 190 -2.51 7.61 -16.79
C PRO A 190 -1.91 7.84 -18.17
N ASP A 191 -2.77 7.87 -19.19
CA ASP A 191 -2.43 8.25 -20.55
C ASP A 191 -3.54 9.16 -21.07
N TYR A 192 -3.24 10.45 -21.26
CA TYR A 192 -4.25 11.44 -21.56
C TYR A 192 -3.75 12.53 -22.51
N ASP A 193 -4.71 13.20 -23.14
CA ASP A 193 -4.51 14.43 -23.91
C ASP A 193 -5.31 15.55 -23.28
N VAL A 194 -4.81 16.79 -23.38
CA VAL A 194 -5.49 17.99 -22.88
C VAL A 194 -5.65 19.04 -23.98
N ASP A 195 -6.68 19.87 -23.86
CA ASP A 195 -6.87 21.06 -24.68
C ASP A 195 -5.95 22.22 -24.24
N GLU A 196 -6.05 23.36 -24.94
CA GLU A 196 -5.28 24.59 -24.63
C GLU A 196 -5.60 25.16 -23.22
N LYS A 197 -6.71 24.77 -22.61
CA LYS A 197 -7.13 25.20 -21.27
C LYS A 197 -6.73 24.21 -20.18
N GLY A 198 -6.09 23.08 -20.55
CA GLY A 198 -5.71 22.04 -19.64
C GLY A 198 -6.84 21.09 -19.26
N ASN A 199 -7.94 21.03 -20.02
CA ASN A 199 -9.00 20.06 -19.78
C ASN A 199 -8.72 18.77 -20.58
N PHE A 200 -9.03 17.63 -20.01
CA PHE A 200 -8.87 16.34 -20.70
C PHE A 200 -9.74 16.28 -21.96
N THR A 201 -9.11 15.96 -23.08
CA THR A 201 -9.79 15.59 -24.34
C THR A 201 -9.90 14.09 -24.49
N ARG A 202 -9.00 13.35 -23.85
CA ARG A 202 -8.97 11.90 -23.69
C ARG A 202 -8.34 11.57 -22.36
N PHE A 203 -8.82 10.52 -21.69
CA PHE A 203 -8.19 9.94 -20.50
C PHE A 203 -8.35 8.44 -20.51
N ASP A 204 -7.23 7.74 -20.52
CA ASP A 204 -7.16 6.29 -20.41
C ASP A 204 -6.30 5.91 -19.18
N ILE A 205 -6.57 4.75 -18.62
CA ILE A 205 -5.64 4.09 -17.70
C ILE A 205 -5.01 2.92 -18.46
N VAL A 206 -3.69 2.89 -18.52
CA VAL A 206 -2.92 1.81 -19.12
C VAL A 206 -2.40 0.90 -18.02
N GLN A 207 -2.70 -0.39 -18.16
CA GLN A 207 -2.22 -1.45 -17.29
C GLN A 207 -1.18 -2.29 -18.01
N THR A 208 -0.09 -2.62 -17.35
CA THR A 208 0.92 -3.55 -17.85
C THR A 208 1.26 -4.62 -16.82
N ALA A 209 1.78 -5.75 -17.30
CA ALA A 209 2.31 -6.83 -16.48
C ALA A 209 3.71 -7.19 -16.98
N THR A 210 4.50 -7.89 -16.17
CA THR A 210 5.82 -8.36 -16.60
C THR A 210 5.68 -9.51 -17.59
N GLU A 211 6.62 -9.65 -18.50
CA GLU A 211 6.63 -10.74 -19.49
C GLU A 211 6.58 -12.14 -18.84
N LYS A 212 7.23 -12.29 -17.69
CA LYS A 212 7.25 -13.53 -16.92
C LYS A 212 5.91 -13.85 -16.25
N TYR A 213 5.16 -12.82 -15.84
CA TYR A 213 3.87 -12.92 -15.16
C TYR A 213 2.85 -12.02 -15.86
N PRO A 214 2.31 -12.45 -17.02
CA PRO A 214 1.60 -11.57 -17.94
C PRO A 214 0.13 -11.31 -17.58
N THR A 215 -0.31 -11.72 -16.39
CA THR A 215 -1.72 -11.58 -15.99
C THR A 215 -2.08 -10.11 -15.81
N LEU A 216 -2.99 -9.61 -16.63
CA LEU A 216 -3.71 -8.37 -16.39
C LEU A 216 -4.88 -8.64 -15.46
N ARG A 217 -5.10 -7.75 -14.50
CA ARG A 217 -6.12 -7.92 -13.46
C ARG A 217 -7.21 -6.88 -13.56
N THR A 218 -8.39 -7.25 -13.10
CA THR A 218 -9.44 -6.27 -12.82
C THR A 218 -9.08 -5.50 -11.55
N HIS A 219 -8.92 -4.17 -11.67
CA HIS A 219 -8.67 -3.30 -10.53
C HIS A 219 -9.86 -2.37 -10.30
N ARG A 220 -10.24 -2.18 -9.05
CA ARG A 220 -11.03 -1.03 -8.62
C ARG A 220 -10.10 -0.04 -7.98
N LEU A 221 -10.06 1.18 -8.49
CA LEU A 221 -9.14 2.22 -8.00
C LEU A 221 -9.76 3.60 -8.10
N GLY A 222 -9.29 4.52 -7.25
CA GLY A 222 -9.61 5.94 -7.33
C GLY A 222 -8.69 6.67 -8.31
N VAL A 223 -9.24 7.63 -9.05
CA VAL A 223 -8.49 8.64 -9.80
C VAL A 223 -8.68 9.97 -9.10
N GLY A 224 -7.65 10.45 -8.42
CA GLY A 224 -7.63 11.75 -7.75
C GLY A 224 -7.04 12.83 -8.65
N ILE A 225 -7.72 13.97 -8.75
CA ILE A 225 -7.19 15.18 -9.39
C ILE A 225 -6.96 16.22 -8.30
N TYR A 226 -5.75 16.75 -8.25
CA TYR A 226 -5.36 17.76 -7.26
C TYR A 226 -4.95 19.06 -7.96
N THR A 227 -5.34 20.18 -7.39
CA THR A 227 -5.00 21.52 -7.88
C THR A 227 -4.27 22.29 -6.80
N LEU A 228 -3.21 22.98 -7.18
CA LEU A 228 -2.44 23.85 -6.31
C LEU A 228 -3.16 25.20 -6.18
N THR A 229 -3.64 25.49 -4.97
CA THR A 229 -4.32 26.76 -4.66
C THR A 229 -3.81 27.26 -3.32
N ASP A 230 -3.37 28.51 -3.25
CA ASP A 230 -2.89 29.14 -2.01
C ASP A 230 -1.83 28.28 -1.27
N ASP A 231 -0.86 27.75 -2.01
CA ASP A 231 0.20 26.87 -1.52
C ASP A 231 -0.24 25.49 -0.99
N HIS A 232 -1.47 25.06 -1.29
CA HIS A 232 -2.00 23.74 -0.95
C HIS A 232 -2.40 22.95 -2.20
N LEU A 233 -1.96 21.70 -2.30
CA LEU A 233 -2.47 20.72 -3.26
C LEU A 233 -3.74 20.11 -2.69
N THR A 234 -4.89 20.59 -3.21
CA THR A 234 -6.21 20.16 -2.76
C THR A 234 -6.84 19.23 -3.79
N ARG A 235 -7.39 18.11 -3.33
CA ARG A 235 -8.14 17.19 -4.18
C ARG A 235 -9.44 17.85 -4.65
N THR A 236 -9.51 18.14 -5.95
CA THR A 236 -10.68 18.75 -6.59
C THR A 236 -11.65 17.71 -7.13
N GLU A 237 -11.17 16.50 -7.41
CA GLU A 237 -11.99 15.41 -7.92
C GLU A 237 -11.46 14.05 -7.44
N LEU A 238 -12.38 13.12 -7.16
CA LEU A 238 -12.11 11.72 -6.93
C LEU A 238 -13.16 10.89 -7.68
N LEU A 239 -12.70 10.02 -8.56
CA LEU A 239 -13.55 9.13 -9.33
C LEU A 239 -13.11 7.68 -9.12
N ASP A 240 -13.99 6.84 -8.57
CA ASP A 240 -13.76 5.40 -8.49
C ASP A 240 -14.08 4.74 -9.83
N VAL A 241 -13.13 3.96 -10.35
CA VAL A 241 -13.25 3.27 -11.63
C VAL A 241 -12.85 1.80 -11.52
N ASP A 242 -13.44 0.98 -12.39
CA ASP A 242 -13.02 -0.40 -12.62
C ASP A 242 -12.23 -0.46 -13.93
N ILE A 243 -11.02 -1.00 -13.89
CA ILE A 243 -10.19 -1.24 -15.08
C ILE A 243 -10.03 -2.73 -15.30
N HIS A 244 -10.03 -3.18 -16.55
CA HIS A 244 -10.06 -4.60 -16.90
C HIS A 244 -8.96 -5.02 -17.87
N ASP A 245 -8.68 -4.18 -18.86
CA ASP A 245 -7.83 -4.51 -20.01
C ASP A 245 -6.48 -3.76 -19.93
N GLU A 246 -5.62 -3.98 -20.90
CA GLU A 246 -4.37 -3.23 -21.06
C GLU A 246 -4.62 -1.71 -21.11
N ARG A 247 -5.76 -1.29 -21.71
CA ARG A 247 -6.15 0.12 -21.82
C ARG A 247 -7.65 0.26 -21.54
N THR A 248 -7.98 1.03 -20.53
CA THR A 248 -9.37 1.31 -20.15
C THR A 248 -9.66 2.81 -20.29
N PRO A 249 -10.54 3.23 -21.21
CA PRO A 249 -10.97 4.63 -21.35
C PRO A 249 -11.83 5.07 -20.16
N ILE A 250 -11.53 6.25 -19.61
CA ILE A 250 -12.28 6.89 -18.53
C ILE A 250 -13.01 8.12 -19.07
N ALA A 251 -14.08 7.87 -19.81
CA ALA A 251 -14.84 8.92 -20.49
C ALA A 251 -15.43 9.97 -19.52
N ALA A 252 -15.65 9.60 -18.26
CA ALA A 252 -16.16 10.50 -17.24
C ALA A 252 -15.22 11.67 -16.92
N LEU A 253 -13.93 11.56 -17.19
CA LEU A 253 -12.95 12.64 -16.98
C LEU A 253 -12.81 13.58 -18.18
N VAL A 254 -13.37 13.23 -19.34
CA VAL A 254 -13.30 14.12 -20.52
C VAL A 254 -14.03 15.43 -20.27
N GLY A 255 -13.35 16.55 -20.52
CA GLY A 255 -13.83 17.89 -20.24
C GLY A 255 -13.49 18.42 -18.83
N HIS A 256 -13.00 17.59 -17.93
CA HIS A 256 -12.53 18.01 -16.61
C HIS A 256 -11.12 18.56 -16.67
N SER A 257 -10.77 19.45 -15.75
CA SER A 257 -9.40 19.98 -15.63
C SER A 257 -8.45 18.89 -15.21
N ARG A 258 -7.24 18.84 -15.81
CA ARG A 258 -6.14 17.96 -15.40
C ARG A 258 -5.64 18.28 -13.99
N GLY A 259 -5.78 19.55 -13.52
CA GLY A 259 -5.13 20.00 -12.31
C GLY A 259 -3.60 20.02 -12.41
N ASP A 260 -2.95 19.92 -11.25
CA ASP A 260 -1.49 19.91 -11.11
C ASP A 260 -0.93 18.53 -10.77
N LEU A 261 -1.76 17.61 -10.23
CA LEU A 261 -1.41 16.24 -9.93
C LEU A 261 -2.57 15.31 -10.28
N VAL A 262 -2.28 14.28 -11.06
CA VAL A 262 -3.15 13.13 -11.33
C VAL A 262 -2.62 11.93 -10.55
N LEU A 263 -3.37 11.47 -9.54
CA LEU A 263 -2.99 10.34 -8.73
C LEU A 263 -3.93 9.14 -8.98
N LEU A 264 -3.40 8.09 -9.61
CA LEU A 264 -4.11 6.81 -9.69
C LEU A 264 -4.01 6.06 -8.38
N ASN A 265 -5.01 5.23 -8.12
CA ASN A 265 -5.18 4.50 -6.86
C ASN A 265 -5.27 5.42 -5.63
N ASP A 266 -5.74 6.64 -5.81
CA ASP A 266 -6.09 7.52 -4.71
C ASP A 266 -7.11 6.81 -3.80
N SER A 267 -6.96 6.89 -2.47
CA SER A 267 -7.63 6.06 -1.45
C SER A 267 -7.09 4.64 -1.29
N ASP A 268 -6.05 4.25 -2.03
CA ASP A 268 -5.34 2.97 -1.86
C ASP A 268 -6.22 1.71 -1.94
N LEU A 269 -7.14 1.66 -2.91
CA LEU A 269 -8.10 0.55 -3.02
C LEU A 269 -7.49 -0.72 -3.61
N THR A 270 -6.45 -0.61 -4.46
CA THR A 270 -5.86 -1.77 -5.16
C THR A 270 -4.38 -1.97 -4.87
N TYR A 271 -3.89 -3.15 -5.22
CA TYR A 271 -2.47 -3.51 -5.19
C TYR A 271 -1.88 -3.42 -6.60
N ALA A 272 -1.24 -2.31 -6.90
CA ALA A 272 -0.57 -2.06 -8.18
C ALA A 272 0.53 -1.00 -8.02
N LYS A 273 1.59 -1.10 -8.81
CA LYS A 273 2.58 -0.01 -8.93
C LYS A 273 1.97 1.09 -9.77
N VAL A 274 1.97 2.30 -9.23
CA VAL A 274 1.48 3.49 -9.94
C VAL A 274 2.64 4.21 -10.60
N ARG A 275 2.43 4.67 -11.83
CA ARG A 275 3.34 5.61 -12.52
C ARG A 275 2.70 6.97 -12.59
N LEU A 276 3.40 7.95 -12.11
CA LEU A 276 2.99 9.34 -12.27
C LEU A 276 3.39 9.82 -13.66
N ASP A 277 2.57 10.66 -14.27
CA ASP A 277 2.94 11.36 -15.49
C ASP A 277 3.97 12.47 -15.21
N ASP A 278 4.63 12.96 -16.25
CA ASP A 278 5.72 13.94 -16.14
C ASP A 278 5.28 15.25 -15.46
N HIS A 279 4.04 15.71 -15.72
CA HIS A 279 3.52 16.92 -15.13
C HIS A 279 3.27 16.74 -13.62
N SER A 280 2.61 15.65 -13.24
CA SER A 280 2.38 15.28 -11.84
C SER A 280 3.68 15.10 -11.07
N MET A 281 4.69 14.45 -11.69
CA MET A 281 6.01 14.27 -11.10
C MET A 281 6.73 15.61 -10.89
N ALA A 282 6.68 16.51 -11.87
CA ALA A 282 7.28 17.84 -11.75
C ALA A 282 6.63 18.65 -10.60
N THR A 283 5.31 18.58 -10.49
CA THR A 283 4.57 19.20 -9.39
C THR A 283 5.02 18.65 -8.02
N LEU A 284 5.16 17.32 -7.89
CA LEU A 284 5.59 16.71 -6.63
C LEU A 284 7.04 17.06 -6.28
N ILE A 285 7.97 17.06 -7.24
CA ILE A 285 9.37 17.46 -6.98
C ILE A 285 9.43 18.89 -6.42
N ASP A 286 8.57 19.78 -6.87
CA ASP A 286 8.52 21.16 -6.39
C ASP A 286 7.65 21.33 -5.13
N ARG A 287 6.51 20.63 -5.02
CA ARG A 287 5.46 20.97 -4.08
C ARG A 287 4.82 19.78 -3.33
N ILE A 288 5.57 18.69 -3.10
CA ILE A 288 5.02 17.56 -2.32
C ILE A 288 4.65 17.97 -0.87
N ASP A 289 5.33 18.98 -0.34
CA ASP A 289 5.05 19.59 0.95
C ASP A 289 3.66 20.25 1.01
N ALA A 290 3.11 20.64 -0.13
CA ALA A 290 1.77 21.22 -0.25
C ALA A 290 0.63 20.18 -0.18
N LEU A 291 0.94 18.87 -0.32
CA LEU A 291 -0.06 17.79 -0.28
C LEU A 291 -0.37 17.41 1.17
N SER A 292 -1.50 17.91 1.70
CA SER A 292 -1.85 17.75 3.11
C SER A 292 -2.43 16.39 3.48
N ASP A 293 -3.04 15.67 2.53
CA ASP A 293 -3.59 14.32 2.76
C ASP A 293 -2.44 13.31 2.96
N PRO A 294 -2.30 12.68 4.15
CA PRO A 294 -1.18 11.79 4.44
C PRO A 294 -1.20 10.51 3.58
N LEU A 295 -2.39 9.97 3.26
CA LEU A 295 -2.49 8.76 2.43
C LEU A 295 -2.12 9.07 0.99
N ALA A 296 -2.64 10.14 0.41
CA ALA A 296 -2.26 10.57 -0.93
C ALA A 296 -0.75 10.84 -1.03
N ARG A 297 -0.16 11.46 0.00
CA ARG A 297 1.29 11.69 0.08
C ARG A 297 2.08 10.39 0.16
N ALA A 298 1.63 9.41 0.97
CA ALA A 298 2.23 8.08 1.03
C ALA A 298 2.20 7.35 -0.32
N LEU A 299 1.11 7.48 -1.07
CA LEU A 299 1.00 6.89 -2.41
C LEU A 299 1.91 7.59 -3.44
N CYS A 300 2.07 8.90 -3.35
CA CYS A 300 3.03 9.65 -4.17
C CYS A 300 4.48 9.22 -3.86
N TRP A 301 4.83 9.04 -2.58
CA TRP A 301 6.13 8.52 -2.17
C TRP A 301 6.39 7.11 -2.70
N SER A 302 5.40 6.22 -2.57
CA SER A 302 5.50 4.85 -3.10
C SER A 302 5.67 4.84 -4.61
N SER A 303 4.92 5.67 -5.33
CA SER A 303 5.02 5.79 -6.80
C SER A 303 6.41 6.25 -7.23
N ALA A 304 6.94 7.30 -6.63
CA ALA A 304 8.28 7.80 -6.93
C ALA A 304 9.37 6.76 -6.60
N TRP A 305 9.23 6.05 -5.47
CA TRP A 305 10.14 4.98 -5.10
C TRP A 305 10.14 3.82 -6.09
N ASP A 306 8.96 3.36 -6.51
CA ASP A 306 8.84 2.29 -7.51
C ASP A 306 9.42 2.71 -8.86
N MET A 307 9.21 3.97 -9.28
CA MET A 307 9.84 4.51 -10.50
C MET A 307 11.36 4.54 -10.38
N CYS A 308 11.91 4.89 -9.20
CA CYS A 308 13.36 4.85 -8.97
C CYS A 308 13.91 3.41 -9.01
N ARG A 309 13.24 2.45 -8.36
CA ARG A 309 13.61 1.03 -8.40
C ARG A 309 13.59 0.42 -9.79
N ASP A 310 12.61 0.80 -10.58
CA ASP A 310 12.40 0.27 -11.94
C ASP A 310 13.23 1.04 -13.00
N ALA A 311 14.12 1.95 -12.57
CA ALA A 311 14.97 2.79 -13.42
C ALA A 311 14.21 3.75 -14.35
N GLU A 312 12.98 4.11 -14.00
CA GLU A 312 12.17 5.13 -14.67
C GLU A 312 12.37 6.54 -14.05
N MET A 313 12.98 6.62 -12.86
CA MET A 313 13.38 7.85 -12.17
C MET A 313 14.85 7.74 -11.72
N ARG A 314 15.65 8.80 -11.94
CA ARG A 314 17.07 8.79 -11.50
C ARG A 314 17.14 8.86 -9.97
N ALA A 315 18.10 8.12 -9.37
CA ALA A 315 18.34 8.13 -7.94
C ALA A 315 18.55 9.54 -7.35
N GLN A 316 19.27 10.41 -8.07
CA GLN A 316 19.50 11.80 -7.65
C GLN A 316 18.20 12.62 -7.60
N ASP A 317 17.26 12.39 -8.51
CA ASP A 317 15.97 13.08 -8.54
C ASP A 317 15.08 12.59 -7.38
N TYR A 318 15.12 11.28 -7.08
CA TYR A 318 14.44 10.72 -5.93
C TYR A 318 14.99 11.30 -4.60
N VAL A 319 16.32 11.36 -4.44
CA VAL A 319 16.93 11.96 -3.24
C VAL A 319 16.60 13.46 -3.13
N THR A 320 16.49 14.16 -4.27
CA THR A 320 16.06 15.57 -4.30
C THR A 320 14.61 15.73 -3.83
N LEU A 321 13.71 14.90 -4.34
CA LEU A 321 12.31 14.85 -3.92
C LEU A 321 12.18 14.58 -2.43
N VAL A 322 12.90 13.57 -1.91
CA VAL A 322 12.92 13.25 -0.47
C VAL A 322 13.46 14.45 0.33
N GLY A 323 14.54 15.09 -0.11
CA GLY A 323 15.10 16.27 0.57
C GLY A 323 14.14 17.45 0.63
N LYS A 324 13.26 17.59 -0.35
CA LYS A 324 12.25 18.65 -0.38
C LYS A 324 11.08 18.36 0.58
N GLY A 325 10.57 17.14 0.58
CA GLY A 325 9.35 16.82 1.32
C GLY A 325 9.58 16.27 2.73
N LEU A 326 10.73 15.64 3.00
CA LEU A 326 11.02 15.05 4.31
C LEU A 326 10.90 16.01 5.50
N PRO A 327 11.29 17.30 5.41
CA PRO A 327 11.13 18.25 6.52
C PRO A 327 9.68 18.54 6.92
N SER A 328 8.74 18.40 5.97
CA SER A 328 7.30 18.60 6.20
C SER A 328 6.54 17.32 6.48
N GLU A 329 7.20 16.15 6.36
CA GLU A 329 6.53 14.87 6.61
C GLU A 329 6.28 14.65 8.08
N THR A 330 5.02 14.42 8.43
CA THR A 330 4.57 14.28 9.82
C THR A 330 4.38 12.81 10.23
N ASP A 331 4.21 11.91 9.27
CA ASP A 331 4.07 10.50 9.56
C ASP A 331 5.45 9.83 9.74
N LEU A 332 5.70 9.29 10.92
CA LEU A 332 6.99 8.69 11.25
C LEU A 332 7.29 7.43 10.45
N THR A 333 6.26 6.69 10.04
CA THR A 333 6.43 5.51 9.18
C THR A 333 6.91 5.90 7.80
N ALA A 334 6.38 7.01 7.25
CA ALA A 334 6.86 7.63 6.02
C ALA A 334 8.29 8.13 6.17
N VAL A 335 8.60 8.92 7.21
CA VAL A 335 9.96 9.44 7.48
C VAL A 335 10.99 8.31 7.48
N THR A 336 10.71 7.24 8.22
CA THR A 336 11.62 6.09 8.32
C THR A 336 11.80 5.37 6.99
N ALA A 337 10.70 5.16 6.26
CA ALA A 337 10.73 4.53 4.94
C ALA A 337 11.52 5.37 3.93
N LEU A 338 11.28 6.68 3.88
CA LEU A 338 11.96 7.62 2.98
C LEU A 338 13.47 7.69 3.22
N ILE A 339 13.90 7.74 4.47
CA ILE A 339 15.32 7.73 4.82
C ILE A 339 15.99 6.44 4.32
N ARG A 340 15.39 5.28 4.58
CA ARG A 340 15.89 3.97 4.10
C ARG A 340 15.93 3.90 2.57
N GLN A 341 14.87 4.33 1.90
CA GLN A 341 14.75 4.32 0.44
C GLN A 341 15.76 5.27 -0.21
N ALA A 342 15.92 6.50 0.33
CA ALA A 342 16.90 7.47 -0.15
C ALA A 342 18.34 6.97 0.06
N THR A 343 18.62 6.29 1.17
CA THR A 343 19.90 5.63 1.42
C THR A 343 20.18 4.55 0.38
N THR A 344 19.18 3.70 0.09
CA THR A 344 19.30 2.67 -0.94
C THR A 344 19.52 3.28 -2.34
N ALA A 345 18.77 4.34 -2.67
CA ALA A 345 18.93 5.06 -3.93
C ALA A 345 20.33 5.65 -4.08
N ALA A 346 20.83 6.32 -3.03
CA ALA A 346 22.14 6.95 -3.04
C ALA A 346 23.30 5.94 -3.14
N ILE A 347 23.17 4.77 -2.48
CA ILE A 347 24.25 3.78 -2.40
C ILE A 347 24.20 2.80 -3.59
N SER A 348 23.00 2.31 -3.94
CA SER A 348 22.84 1.17 -4.82
C SER A 348 22.36 1.52 -6.23
N TYR A 349 21.57 2.61 -6.39
CA TYR A 349 20.93 2.95 -7.66
C TYR A 349 21.57 4.16 -8.36
N SER A 350 22.42 4.93 -7.65
CA SER A 350 23.22 5.99 -8.26
C SER A 350 24.32 5.40 -9.15
N ASN A 351 24.56 6.03 -10.30
CA ASN A 351 25.69 5.68 -11.14
C ASN A 351 27.02 5.97 -10.40
N ALA A 352 28.12 5.41 -10.89
CA ALA A 352 29.42 5.51 -10.21
C ALA A 352 29.96 6.94 -10.14
N GLU A 353 29.64 7.76 -11.14
CA GLU A 353 30.17 9.14 -11.27
C GLU A 353 29.46 10.09 -10.29
N ASP A 354 28.13 9.96 -10.15
CA ASP A 354 27.31 10.87 -9.30
C ASP A 354 27.17 10.38 -7.87
N ARG A 355 27.53 9.12 -7.58
CA ARG A 355 27.23 8.45 -6.29
C ARG A 355 27.72 9.25 -5.07
N GLN A 356 28.93 9.82 -5.15
CA GLN A 356 29.47 10.58 -4.02
C GLN A 356 28.67 11.86 -3.79
N GLU A 357 28.31 12.58 -4.85
CA GLU A 357 27.50 13.80 -4.77
C GLU A 357 26.11 13.51 -4.18
N VAL A 358 25.45 12.42 -4.63
CA VAL A 358 24.13 12.04 -4.14
C VAL A 358 24.19 11.66 -2.67
N ARG A 359 25.24 10.95 -2.22
CA ARG A 359 25.45 10.62 -0.81
C ARG A 359 25.69 11.88 0.04
N ASP A 360 26.54 12.78 -0.41
CA ASP A 360 26.83 14.03 0.31
C ASP A 360 25.58 14.89 0.45
N ARG A 361 24.74 14.93 -0.59
CA ARG A 361 23.42 15.57 -0.56
C ARG A 361 22.52 14.94 0.50
N LEU A 362 22.39 13.60 0.50
CA LEU A 362 21.58 12.90 1.51
C LEU A 362 22.08 13.16 2.93
N VAL A 363 23.38 13.09 3.17
CA VAL A 363 23.97 13.41 4.48
C VAL A 363 23.63 14.84 4.90
N ALA A 364 23.70 15.80 3.98
CA ALA A 364 23.33 17.20 4.28
C ALA A 364 21.84 17.34 4.64
N ILE A 365 20.95 16.65 3.94
CA ILE A 365 19.51 16.62 4.23
C ILE A 365 19.26 16.06 5.64
N LEU A 366 19.82 14.89 5.94
CA LEU A 366 19.62 14.23 7.23
C LEU A 366 20.25 15.02 8.41
N ALA A 367 21.44 15.60 8.20
CA ALA A 367 22.09 16.44 9.21
C ALA A 367 21.32 17.74 9.50
N THR A 368 20.67 18.30 8.48
CA THR A 368 19.77 19.45 8.64
C THR A 368 18.52 19.04 9.40
N GLY A 369 17.86 17.96 9.00
CA GLY A 369 16.69 17.43 9.69
C GLY A 369 16.97 17.10 11.16
N LEU A 370 18.14 16.50 11.47
CA LEU A 370 18.54 16.22 12.85
C LEU A 370 18.70 17.49 13.71
N ARG A 371 19.26 18.57 13.14
CA ARG A 371 19.43 19.84 13.86
C ARG A 371 18.12 20.57 14.09
N ASP A 372 17.23 20.52 13.11
CA ASP A 372 16.00 21.30 13.10
C ASP A 372 14.83 20.55 13.79
N ALA A 373 14.97 19.23 13.99
CA ALA A 373 13.99 18.42 14.72
C ALA A 373 13.91 18.85 16.19
N GLU A 374 12.70 18.81 16.74
CA GLU A 374 12.45 19.06 18.15
C GLU A 374 13.29 18.10 19.02
N PRO A 375 14.03 18.60 20.02
CA PRO A 375 14.85 17.76 20.90
C PRO A 375 14.02 16.65 21.60
N GLY A 376 14.45 15.40 21.45
CA GLY A 376 13.78 14.23 22.02
C GLY A 376 12.53 13.80 21.24
N SER A 377 12.28 14.35 20.05
CA SER A 377 11.20 13.91 19.17
C SER A 377 11.54 12.60 18.46
N ASP A 378 10.49 11.92 17.98
CA ASP A 378 10.63 10.71 17.19
C ASP A 378 11.34 10.98 15.85
N HIS A 379 11.11 12.16 15.26
CA HIS A 379 11.81 12.62 14.05
C HIS A 379 13.31 12.77 14.28
N GLN A 380 13.72 13.33 15.44
CA GLN A 380 15.13 13.45 15.78
C GLN A 380 15.82 12.08 15.83
N VAL A 381 15.14 11.07 16.41
CA VAL A 381 15.63 9.68 16.45
C VAL A 381 15.74 9.10 15.04
N ALA A 382 14.75 9.33 14.18
CA ALA A 382 14.76 8.83 12.80
C ALA A 382 15.94 9.43 12.00
N TYR A 383 16.15 10.73 12.08
CA TYR A 383 17.29 11.39 11.43
C TYR A 383 18.64 10.92 11.97
N ALA A 384 18.76 10.75 13.30
CA ALA A 384 19.99 10.25 13.91
C ALA A 384 20.34 8.83 13.44
N ASN A 385 19.35 7.94 13.39
CA ASN A 385 19.51 6.58 12.88
C ASN A 385 19.87 6.56 11.39
N GLY A 386 19.33 7.49 10.60
CA GLY A 386 19.64 7.60 9.17
C GLY A 386 21.06 8.10 8.88
N LEU A 387 21.68 8.81 9.83
CA LEU A 387 23.06 9.29 9.73
C LEU A 387 24.09 8.27 10.23
N ALA A 388 23.71 7.31 11.07
CA ALA A 388 24.59 6.29 11.63
C ALA A 388 24.89 5.18 10.61
#